data_c0620b7765c0c8d504b19cfbdf16e2bb
#
_entry.id   c0620b7765c0c8d504b19cfbdf16e2bb
#
_cell.length_a   1.000
_cell.length_b   1.000
_cell.length_c   1.000
_cell.angle_alpha   90.00
_cell.angle_beta   90.00
_cell.angle_gamma   90.00
#
_symmetry.space_group_name_H-M   'P 1'
#
loop_
_entity.id
_entity.type
_entity.pdbx_description
1 polymer ?
#
loop_
_entity_poly.entity_id
_entity_poly.type
_entity_poly.pdbx_seq_one_letter_code
_entity_poly.pdbx_strand_id
1 'polypeptide(L)'
;MQHIIDRFIGYVTIDTESDPNSETTPSTEKQWNLANKLVEELKAIGMQDVTIDDKAYIMATLPSNVNHEVPTIGFISHFDTSPDFSGANVKPQIIPNYDGKDIVLNADKNIVLSPGYFKDLLLYKGQTLITTDGTTLLGADDKAGITEIVTAMEFLIQNPEIKHGKIKVGFTPDEEIGRGAHHFDVEKFGCDWAYTMDGSQVGELEYENFNAAGAKITFKGKSVHPGYAKGKMINSMLIANGFINELPKDETPQETRGYEGFFHVHHLTGSIEETVLELIIRDHNKKKFEKRKELIEKITRKINKKFAKQFGEDIVTAEIKDQYYNMKEKVLPVKHIVNIAEKAMRELDIKPLIKAIRGGTDGSQLSYKGLPCPNIFAGGHNFHGKYEYVPVESMQKAVDVIVKIAELTSQSDYGLTITKK
;
A
#
# COMPACT_ATOMS: atom_id res chain seq x y z
N MET A 1 -14.22 -8.20 -21.00
CA MET A 1 -14.52 -8.42 -19.56
C MET A 1 -14.32 -9.86 -19.08
N GLN A 2 -14.80 -10.91 -19.79
CA GLN A 2 -14.59 -12.31 -19.33
C GLN A 2 -13.10 -12.64 -19.13
N HIS A 3 -12.23 -12.20 -20.01
CA HIS A 3 -10.79 -12.40 -19.90
C HIS A 3 -10.16 -11.77 -18.62
N ILE A 4 -10.64 -10.58 -18.21
CA ILE A 4 -10.25 -9.95 -16.96
C ILE A 4 -10.66 -10.79 -15.75
N ILE A 5 -11.93 -11.29 -15.77
CA ILE A 5 -12.45 -12.16 -14.71
C ILE A 5 -11.61 -13.42 -14.59
N ASP A 6 -11.34 -14.11 -15.70
CA ASP A 6 -10.60 -15.38 -15.71
C ASP A 6 -9.16 -15.18 -15.21
N ARG A 7 -8.49 -14.10 -15.65
CA ARG A 7 -7.14 -13.73 -15.20
C ARG A 7 -7.12 -13.42 -13.70
N PHE A 8 -8.01 -12.55 -13.24
CA PHE A 8 -8.10 -12.17 -11.83
C PHE A 8 -8.37 -13.37 -10.93
N ILE A 9 -9.37 -14.21 -11.26
CA ILE A 9 -9.66 -15.44 -10.52
C ILE A 9 -8.45 -16.37 -10.50
N GLY A 10 -7.73 -16.48 -11.63
CA GLY A 10 -6.52 -17.27 -11.73
C GLY A 10 -5.37 -16.78 -10.83
N TYR A 11 -5.38 -15.51 -10.41
CA TYR A 11 -4.37 -14.96 -9.49
C TYR A 11 -4.83 -15.03 -8.02
N VAL A 12 -6.07 -14.66 -7.71
CA VAL A 12 -6.54 -14.62 -6.32
C VAL A 12 -6.67 -16.00 -5.67
N THR A 13 -6.81 -17.05 -6.47
CA THR A 13 -6.82 -18.44 -5.97
C THR A 13 -5.45 -18.96 -5.56
N ILE A 14 -4.37 -18.24 -5.83
CA ILE A 14 -3.01 -18.57 -5.40
C ILE A 14 -2.73 -17.83 -4.09
N ASP A 15 -2.42 -18.59 -3.04
CA ASP A 15 -2.03 -18.02 -1.75
C ASP A 15 -0.63 -17.36 -1.85
N THR A 16 -0.56 -16.08 -1.48
CA THR A 16 0.67 -15.27 -1.52
C THR A 16 0.82 -14.40 -0.26
N GLU A 17 0.18 -14.78 0.85
CA GLU A 17 0.24 -14.05 2.12
C GLU A 17 1.69 -13.84 2.58
N SER A 18 2.04 -12.59 2.89
CA SER A 18 3.34 -12.21 3.44
C SER A 18 3.43 -12.49 4.95
N ASP A 19 4.67 -12.55 5.49
CA ASP A 19 4.93 -12.79 6.92
C ASP A 19 5.83 -11.66 7.48
N PRO A 20 5.30 -10.79 8.36
CA PRO A 20 6.09 -9.70 8.95
C PRO A 20 7.22 -10.18 9.87
N ASN A 21 7.17 -11.44 10.34
CA ASN A 21 8.19 -12.01 11.22
C ASN A 21 9.33 -12.69 10.45
N SER A 22 9.20 -12.87 9.15
CA SER A 22 10.24 -13.44 8.31
C SER A 22 11.37 -12.43 8.06
N GLU A 23 12.61 -12.91 7.97
CA GLU A 23 13.79 -12.11 7.60
C GLU A 23 14.16 -12.28 6.10
N THR A 24 13.45 -13.14 5.38
CA THR A 24 13.69 -13.38 3.95
C THR A 24 12.90 -12.43 3.05
N THR A 25 13.29 -12.35 1.78
CA THR A 25 12.51 -11.72 0.70
C THR A 25 12.50 -12.66 -0.50
N PRO A 26 11.31 -13.11 -0.97
CA PRO A 26 10.01 -12.86 -0.37
C PRO A 26 9.92 -13.45 1.03
N SER A 27 9.04 -12.89 1.86
CA SER A 27 8.85 -13.29 3.26
C SER A 27 8.25 -14.68 3.40
N THR A 28 7.59 -15.18 2.35
CA THR A 28 7.04 -16.53 2.29
C THR A 28 7.33 -17.19 0.94
N GLU A 29 7.65 -18.49 0.96
CA GLU A 29 7.90 -19.27 -0.26
C GLU A 29 6.67 -19.36 -1.19
N LYS A 30 5.47 -19.28 -0.65
CA LYS A 30 4.23 -19.36 -1.43
C LYS A 30 4.05 -18.20 -2.43
N GLN A 31 4.70 -17.08 -2.22
CA GLN A 31 4.70 -15.96 -3.15
C GLN A 31 5.34 -16.33 -4.51
N TRP A 32 6.31 -17.24 -4.53
CA TRP A 32 6.93 -17.74 -5.77
C TRP A 32 5.91 -18.41 -6.72
N ASN A 33 4.81 -18.96 -6.19
CA ASN A 33 3.83 -19.63 -7.04
C ASN A 33 3.17 -18.67 -8.02
N LEU A 34 2.77 -17.48 -7.54
CA LEU A 34 2.21 -16.44 -8.41
C LEU A 34 3.31 -15.76 -9.23
N ALA A 35 4.48 -15.49 -8.64
CA ALA A 35 5.59 -14.86 -9.33
C ALA A 35 6.01 -15.64 -10.58
N ASN A 36 6.17 -16.96 -10.47
CA ASN A 36 6.51 -17.82 -11.61
C ASN A 36 5.41 -17.86 -12.67
N LYS A 37 4.14 -17.91 -12.25
CA LYS A 37 2.99 -17.82 -13.19
C LYS A 37 3.01 -16.51 -13.96
N LEU A 38 3.27 -15.38 -13.31
CA LEU A 38 3.35 -14.08 -13.96
C LEU A 38 4.47 -14.01 -14.99
N VAL A 39 5.65 -14.56 -14.67
CA VAL A 39 6.77 -14.65 -15.64
C VAL A 39 6.38 -15.41 -16.89
N GLU A 40 5.72 -16.57 -16.74
CA GLU A 40 5.27 -17.36 -17.88
C GLU A 40 4.19 -16.63 -18.69
N GLU A 41 3.24 -15.96 -18.02
CA GLU A 41 2.17 -15.21 -18.68
C GLU A 41 2.71 -13.98 -19.43
N LEU A 42 3.63 -13.21 -18.82
CA LEU A 42 4.28 -12.08 -19.50
C LEU A 42 5.02 -12.49 -20.76
N LYS A 43 5.72 -13.62 -20.74
CA LYS A 43 6.35 -14.20 -21.93
C LYS A 43 5.31 -14.62 -22.98
N ALA A 44 4.24 -15.28 -22.54
CA ALA A 44 3.19 -15.80 -23.42
C ALA A 44 2.44 -14.69 -24.16
N ILE A 45 2.17 -13.53 -23.54
CA ILE A 45 1.55 -12.39 -24.20
C ILE A 45 2.51 -11.61 -25.11
N GLY A 46 3.82 -11.90 -25.08
CA GLY A 46 4.83 -11.29 -25.96
C GLY A 46 5.64 -10.14 -25.35
N MET A 47 5.66 -9.97 -24.03
CA MET A 47 6.56 -9.03 -23.36
C MET A 47 8.02 -9.46 -23.57
N GLN A 48 8.91 -8.47 -23.64
CA GLN A 48 10.36 -8.69 -23.78
C GLN A 48 11.10 -8.49 -22.46
N ASP A 49 12.35 -8.96 -22.40
CA ASP A 49 13.23 -8.83 -21.23
C ASP A 49 12.57 -9.27 -19.92
N VAL A 50 11.73 -10.29 -19.96
CA VAL A 50 11.06 -10.80 -18.77
C VAL A 50 12.07 -11.44 -17.84
N THR A 51 12.24 -10.86 -16.68
CA THR A 51 13.20 -11.33 -15.65
C THR A 51 12.50 -11.47 -14.31
N ILE A 52 12.98 -12.42 -13.52
CA ILE A 52 12.69 -12.54 -12.10
C ILE A 52 14.03 -12.72 -11.38
N ASP A 53 14.24 -12.01 -10.28
CA ASP A 53 15.47 -12.13 -9.50
C ASP A 53 15.34 -13.14 -8.35
N ASP A 54 16.40 -13.27 -7.55
CA ASP A 54 16.48 -14.18 -6.40
C ASP A 54 15.61 -13.76 -5.21
N LYS A 55 14.95 -12.59 -5.30
CA LYS A 55 14.00 -12.05 -4.33
C LYS A 55 12.59 -11.92 -4.88
N ALA A 56 12.32 -12.57 -6.01
CA ALA A 56 11.03 -12.60 -6.70
C ALA A 56 10.57 -11.24 -7.29
N TYR A 57 11.45 -10.25 -7.46
CA TYR A 57 11.09 -9.05 -8.22
C TYR A 57 11.01 -9.36 -9.70
N ILE A 58 9.87 -9.07 -10.31
CA ILE A 58 9.62 -9.34 -11.73
C ILE A 58 9.71 -8.02 -12.49
N MET A 59 10.40 -8.03 -13.62
CA MET A 59 10.44 -6.91 -14.55
C MET A 59 10.27 -7.42 -15.99
N ALA A 60 9.53 -6.65 -16.79
CA ALA A 60 9.38 -6.92 -18.22
C ALA A 60 9.27 -5.62 -19.02
N THR A 61 9.46 -5.72 -20.35
CA THR A 61 9.50 -4.58 -21.26
C THR A 61 8.49 -4.78 -22.40
N LEU A 62 7.69 -3.75 -22.67
CA LEU A 62 7.01 -3.56 -23.93
C LEU A 62 7.79 -2.52 -24.75
N PRO A 63 8.42 -2.89 -25.88
CA PRO A 63 9.19 -1.95 -26.69
C PRO A 63 8.31 -0.83 -27.26
N SER A 64 8.90 0.35 -27.47
CA SER A 64 8.24 1.47 -28.14
C SER A 64 7.81 1.09 -29.56
N ASN A 65 6.65 1.57 -29.98
CA ASN A 65 6.17 1.47 -31.37
C ASN A 65 6.12 2.84 -32.08
N VAL A 66 6.79 3.87 -31.54
CA VAL A 66 6.99 5.18 -32.17
C VAL A 66 8.46 5.38 -32.57
N ASN A 67 8.69 6.26 -33.58
CA ASN A 67 10.02 6.49 -34.17
C ASN A 67 10.73 7.74 -33.64
N HIS A 68 10.20 8.38 -32.62
CA HIS A 68 10.76 9.55 -31.98
C HIS A 68 11.01 9.29 -30.50
N GLU A 69 11.87 10.09 -29.89
CA GLU A 69 12.21 9.95 -28.47
C GLU A 69 11.03 10.38 -27.60
N VAL A 70 10.62 9.47 -26.69
CA VAL A 70 9.59 9.69 -25.69
C VAL A 70 10.01 9.02 -24.39
N PRO A 71 9.45 9.44 -23.25
CA PRO A 71 9.81 8.85 -21.95
C PRO A 71 9.53 7.37 -21.89
N THR A 72 10.34 6.67 -21.09
CA THR A 72 10.06 5.31 -20.64
C THR A 72 9.24 5.37 -19.36
N ILE A 73 8.05 4.80 -19.38
CA ILE A 73 7.15 4.79 -18.23
C ILE A 73 7.01 3.39 -17.63
N GLY A 74 6.68 3.34 -16.34
CA GLY A 74 6.48 2.08 -15.63
C GLY A 74 5.08 1.93 -15.04
N PHE A 75 4.60 0.68 -14.92
CA PHE A 75 3.45 0.31 -14.11
C PHE A 75 3.87 -0.79 -13.14
N ILE A 76 3.48 -0.65 -11.87
CA ILE A 76 3.94 -1.50 -10.78
C ILE A 76 2.73 -1.93 -9.94
N SER A 77 2.72 -3.18 -9.50
CA SER A 77 1.77 -3.76 -8.54
C SER A 77 2.47 -4.78 -7.66
N HIS A 78 1.91 -5.06 -6.49
CA HIS A 78 2.43 -6.11 -5.63
C HIS A 78 1.61 -7.41 -5.75
N PHE A 79 2.26 -8.54 -5.50
CA PHE A 79 1.59 -9.84 -5.63
C PHE A 79 1.37 -10.55 -4.28
N ASP A 80 1.94 -10.06 -3.20
CA ASP A 80 1.62 -10.57 -1.87
C ASP A 80 0.25 -10.09 -1.40
N THR A 81 -0.30 -10.77 -0.41
CA THR A 81 -1.52 -10.37 0.27
C THR A 81 -1.27 -10.16 1.75
N SER A 82 -2.08 -9.29 2.35
CA SER A 82 -1.98 -8.91 3.74
C SER A 82 -2.06 -10.10 4.70
N PRO A 83 -1.24 -10.13 5.77
CA PRO A 83 -1.36 -11.11 6.84
C PRO A 83 -2.51 -10.82 7.82
N ASP A 84 -3.24 -9.71 7.66
CA ASP A 84 -4.33 -9.33 8.56
C ASP A 84 -5.50 -10.32 8.51
N PHE A 85 -5.71 -10.95 7.36
CA PHE A 85 -6.72 -11.99 7.17
C PHE A 85 -6.23 -13.02 6.15
N SER A 86 -6.57 -14.32 6.37
CA SER A 86 -6.03 -15.38 5.53
C SER A 86 -6.39 -15.22 4.05
N GLY A 87 -5.37 -15.35 3.18
CA GLY A 87 -5.48 -15.44 1.72
C GLY A 87 -5.41 -16.88 1.19
N ALA A 88 -5.48 -17.89 2.06
CA ALA A 88 -5.40 -19.29 1.67
C ALA A 88 -6.78 -19.87 1.28
N ASN A 89 -6.82 -20.58 0.15
CA ASN A 89 -8.04 -21.22 -0.38
C ASN A 89 -9.18 -20.23 -0.67
N VAL A 90 -8.87 -19.12 -1.25
CA VAL A 90 -9.83 -18.11 -1.68
C VAL A 90 -10.85 -18.73 -2.63
N LYS A 91 -12.14 -18.48 -2.37
CA LYS A 91 -13.28 -18.93 -3.18
C LYS A 91 -14.03 -17.73 -3.72
N PRO A 92 -13.61 -17.21 -4.88
CA PRO A 92 -14.23 -16.04 -5.47
C PRO A 92 -15.68 -16.32 -5.86
N GLN A 93 -16.57 -15.36 -5.61
CA GLN A 93 -17.97 -15.40 -6.02
C GLN A 93 -18.21 -14.27 -7.04
N ILE A 94 -18.79 -14.61 -8.18
CA ILE A 94 -19.15 -13.62 -9.20
C ILE A 94 -20.62 -13.25 -9.01
N ILE A 95 -20.89 -11.98 -8.80
CA ILE A 95 -22.22 -11.41 -8.62
C ILE A 95 -22.54 -10.54 -9.85
N PRO A 96 -23.17 -11.11 -10.88
CA PRO A 96 -23.48 -10.34 -12.08
C PRO A 96 -24.64 -9.37 -11.84
N ASN A 97 -24.56 -8.20 -12.47
CA ASN A 97 -25.64 -7.21 -12.43
C ASN A 97 -26.13 -6.90 -11.00
N TYR A 98 -25.20 -6.51 -10.11
CA TYR A 98 -25.49 -6.25 -8.70
C TYR A 98 -26.71 -5.33 -8.52
N ASP A 99 -27.69 -5.76 -7.76
CA ASP A 99 -29.00 -5.09 -7.64
C ASP A 99 -29.05 -3.98 -6.55
N GLY A 100 -27.97 -3.81 -5.78
CA GLY A 100 -27.88 -2.84 -4.70
C GLY A 100 -28.36 -3.35 -3.34
N LYS A 101 -28.59 -4.68 -3.18
CA LYS A 101 -28.99 -5.30 -1.94
C LYS A 101 -27.86 -6.02 -1.23
N ASP A 102 -28.17 -6.62 -0.10
CA ASP A 102 -27.24 -7.46 0.66
C ASP A 102 -26.76 -8.64 -0.19
N ILE A 103 -25.44 -8.91 -0.13
CA ILE A 103 -24.81 -10.07 -0.73
C ILE A 103 -24.49 -11.06 0.39
N VAL A 104 -25.11 -12.25 0.37
CA VAL A 104 -24.80 -13.32 1.32
C VAL A 104 -23.51 -13.99 0.86
N LEU A 105 -22.39 -13.68 1.53
CA LEU A 105 -21.09 -14.30 1.27
C LEU A 105 -21.05 -15.73 1.78
N ASN A 106 -21.60 -15.97 2.98
CA ASN A 106 -21.65 -17.30 3.61
C ASN A 106 -22.89 -17.42 4.48
N ALA A 107 -23.83 -18.27 4.04
CA ALA A 107 -25.07 -18.47 4.76
C ALA A 107 -24.88 -19.21 6.10
N ASP A 108 -24.01 -20.24 6.13
CA ASP A 108 -23.76 -21.05 7.31
C ASP A 108 -23.12 -20.27 8.45
N LYS A 109 -22.27 -19.28 8.09
CA LYS A 109 -21.56 -18.40 9.03
C LYS A 109 -22.27 -17.06 9.23
N ASN A 110 -23.42 -16.86 8.59
CA ASN A 110 -24.17 -15.60 8.60
C ASN A 110 -23.31 -14.37 8.24
N ILE A 111 -22.45 -14.50 7.20
CA ILE A 111 -21.60 -13.42 6.71
C ILE A 111 -22.31 -12.76 5.53
N VAL A 112 -22.62 -11.48 5.70
CA VAL A 112 -23.34 -10.67 4.70
C VAL A 112 -22.57 -9.38 4.41
N LEU A 113 -22.28 -9.14 3.14
CA LEU A 113 -21.76 -7.87 2.65
C LEU A 113 -22.95 -6.95 2.34
N SER A 114 -23.20 -5.98 3.24
CA SER A 114 -24.41 -5.15 3.21
C SER A 114 -24.10 -3.71 2.83
N PRO A 115 -24.84 -3.11 1.88
CA PRO A 115 -24.74 -1.68 1.58
C PRO A 115 -25.24 -0.78 2.72
N GLY A 116 -25.97 -1.36 3.70
CA GLY A 116 -26.31 -0.64 4.91
C GLY A 116 -25.11 -0.29 5.78
N TYR A 117 -24.06 -1.09 5.73
CA TYR A 117 -22.79 -0.86 6.41
C TYR A 117 -21.71 -0.32 5.45
N PHE A 118 -21.54 -0.94 4.28
CA PHE A 118 -20.58 -0.56 3.24
C PHE A 118 -21.28 0.21 2.12
N LYS A 119 -21.50 1.50 2.33
CA LYS A 119 -22.31 2.36 1.44
C LYS A 119 -21.76 2.47 0.03
N ASP A 120 -20.44 2.30 -0.15
CA ASP A 120 -19.77 2.39 -1.45
C ASP A 120 -20.22 1.30 -2.42
N LEU A 121 -20.76 0.17 -1.93
CA LEU A 121 -21.40 -0.84 -2.77
C LEU A 121 -22.47 -0.28 -3.68
N LEU A 122 -23.22 0.74 -3.24
CA LEU A 122 -24.30 1.35 -4.02
C LEU A 122 -23.82 2.07 -5.28
N LEU A 123 -22.52 2.42 -5.37
CA LEU A 123 -21.89 3.01 -6.55
C LEU A 123 -21.83 2.02 -7.72
N TYR A 124 -21.89 0.72 -7.43
CA TYR A 124 -21.67 -0.36 -8.38
C TYR A 124 -22.93 -1.11 -8.76
N LYS A 125 -24.11 -0.54 -8.48
CA LYS A 125 -25.39 -1.11 -8.91
C LYS A 125 -25.43 -1.26 -10.45
N GLY A 126 -25.79 -2.46 -10.89
CA GLY A 126 -25.80 -2.82 -12.31
C GLY A 126 -24.47 -3.36 -12.85
N GLN A 127 -23.41 -3.35 -12.02
CA GLN A 127 -22.09 -3.88 -12.39
C GLN A 127 -21.90 -5.32 -11.92
N THR A 128 -20.86 -5.96 -12.41
CA THR A 128 -20.44 -7.30 -11.97
C THR A 128 -19.44 -7.18 -10.84
N LEU A 129 -19.74 -7.74 -9.68
CA LEU A 129 -18.82 -7.76 -8.54
C LEU A 129 -18.16 -9.13 -8.41
N ILE A 130 -16.89 -9.15 -8.00
CA ILE A 130 -16.22 -10.35 -7.51
C ILE A 130 -15.98 -10.17 -6.02
N THR A 131 -16.43 -11.12 -5.21
CA THR A 131 -16.31 -11.14 -3.74
C THR A 131 -15.59 -12.41 -3.29
N THR A 132 -15.18 -12.46 -2.03
CA THR A 132 -14.82 -13.70 -1.35
C THR A 132 -16.07 -14.41 -0.83
N ASP A 133 -15.93 -15.66 -0.34
CA ASP A 133 -16.99 -16.39 0.38
C ASP A 133 -17.06 -15.98 1.87
N GLY A 134 -16.37 -14.95 2.29
CA GLY A 134 -16.32 -14.47 3.66
C GLY A 134 -15.46 -15.31 4.62
N THR A 135 -14.78 -16.35 4.14
CA THR A 135 -13.84 -17.16 4.96
C THR A 135 -12.40 -16.73 4.82
N THR A 136 -12.08 -15.95 3.77
CA THR A 136 -10.77 -15.40 3.47
C THR A 136 -10.91 -13.94 3.05
N LEU A 137 -9.80 -13.22 2.89
CA LEU A 137 -9.78 -12.03 2.04
C LEU A 137 -9.97 -12.45 0.57
N LEU A 138 -10.15 -11.50 -0.35
CA LEU A 138 -10.22 -11.78 -1.80
C LEU A 138 -8.83 -11.72 -2.45
N GLY A 139 -8.00 -10.76 -2.03
CA GLY A 139 -6.71 -10.46 -2.63
C GLY A 139 -6.82 -9.53 -3.85
N ALA A 140 -7.87 -8.70 -3.92
CA ALA A 140 -7.96 -7.64 -4.91
C ALA A 140 -6.85 -6.61 -4.73
N ASP A 141 -6.42 -6.41 -3.51
CA ASP A 141 -5.22 -5.72 -3.10
C ASP A 141 -4.05 -6.73 -3.11
N ASP A 142 -3.10 -6.72 -4.10
CA ASP A 142 -3.16 -5.87 -5.31
C ASP A 142 -3.16 -6.72 -6.60
N LYS A 143 -3.77 -7.92 -6.54
CA LYS A 143 -3.91 -8.78 -7.73
C LYS A 143 -4.87 -8.20 -8.78
N ALA A 144 -5.69 -7.18 -8.41
CA ALA A 144 -6.45 -6.41 -9.37
C ALA A 144 -5.49 -5.57 -10.24
N GLY A 145 -4.59 -4.81 -9.65
CA GLY A 145 -3.60 -4.03 -10.38
C GLY A 145 -2.70 -4.89 -11.27
N ILE A 146 -2.28 -6.07 -10.80
CA ILE A 146 -1.56 -7.04 -11.65
C ILE A 146 -2.40 -7.43 -12.86
N THR A 147 -3.68 -7.78 -12.64
CA THR A 147 -4.61 -8.15 -13.71
C THR A 147 -4.75 -7.04 -14.75
N GLU A 148 -4.84 -5.81 -14.29
CA GLU A 148 -4.99 -4.62 -15.11
C GLU A 148 -3.73 -4.35 -15.95
N ILE A 149 -2.56 -4.38 -15.33
CA ILE A 149 -1.28 -4.17 -16.01
C ILE A 149 -1.08 -5.24 -17.10
N VAL A 150 -1.22 -6.53 -16.77
CA VAL A 150 -1.02 -7.62 -17.73
C VAL A 150 -2.03 -7.53 -18.87
N THR A 151 -3.30 -7.21 -18.57
CA THR A 151 -4.35 -7.05 -19.58
C THR A 151 -4.09 -5.84 -20.50
N ALA A 152 -3.62 -4.72 -19.94
CA ALA A 152 -3.28 -3.54 -20.73
C ALA A 152 -2.09 -3.81 -21.67
N MET A 153 -1.05 -4.52 -21.18
CA MET A 153 0.10 -4.88 -22.02
C MET A 153 -0.31 -5.82 -23.15
N GLU A 154 -1.09 -6.85 -22.86
CA GLU A 154 -1.62 -7.76 -23.89
C GLU A 154 -2.45 -7.00 -24.92
N PHE A 155 -3.32 -6.09 -24.48
CA PHE A 155 -4.14 -5.25 -25.35
C PHE A 155 -3.29 -4.39 -26.28
N LEU A 156 -2.26 -3.71 -25.78
CA LEU A 156 -1.34 -2.89 -26.57
C LEU A 156 -0.57 -3.72 -27.60
N ILE A 157 -0.13 -4.93 -27.23
CA ILE A 157 0.56 -5.85 -28.15
C ILE A 157 -0.36 -6.28 -29.30
N GLN A 158 -1.64 -6.55 -29.00
CA GLN A 158 -2.63 -6.98 -29.99
C GLN A 158 -3.14 -5.82 -30.88
N ASN A 159 -2.96 -4.55 -30.47
CA ASN A 159 -3.42 -3.36 -31.16
C ASN A 159 -2.27 -2.38 -31.46
N PRO A 160 -1.33 -2.74 -32.35
CA PRO A 160 -0.11 -1.96 -32.61
C PRO A 160 -0.36 -0.58 -33.26
N GLU A 161 -1.58 -0.29 -33.69
CA GLU A 161 -2.00 1.04 -34.14
C GLU A 161 -2.03 2.05 -32.99
N ILE A 162 -2.25 1.62 -31.73
CA ILE A 162 -2.18 2.45 -30.55
C ILE A 162 -0.71 2.77 -30.27
N LYS A 163 -0.37 4.07 -30.36
CA LYS A 163 1.02 4.51 -30.21
C LYS A 163 1.41 4.63 -28.75
N HIS A 164 2.60 4.10 -28.43
CA HIS A 164 3.16 4.15 -27.08
C HIS A 164 4.69 4.19 -27.11
N GLY A 165 5.30 4.80 -26.10
CA GLY A 165 6.72 4.70 -25.83
C GLY A 165 7.11 3.33 -25.26
N LYS A 166 8.35 3.21 -24.80
CA LYS A 166 8.77 2.03 -24.04
C LYS A 166 8.02 1.99 -22.70
N ILE A 167 7.40 0.83 -22.40
CA ILE A 167 6.72 0.60 -21.14
C ILE A 167 7.42 -0.52 -20.39
N LYS A 168 7.65 -0.32 -19.10
CA LYS A 168 8.13 -1.32 -18.19
C LYS A 168 7.01 -1.76 -17.25
N VAL A 169 6.96 -3.03 -16.92
CA VAL A 169 6.13 -3.52 -15.84
C VAL A 169 6.99 -4.10 -14.73
N GLY A 170 6.60 -3.86 -13.48
CA GLY A 170 7.27 -4.35 -12.30
C GLY A 170 6.27 -4.98 -11.33
N PHE A 171 6.60 -6.17 -10.79
CA PHE A 171 5.79 -6.76 -9.73
C PHE A 171 6.66 -7.06 -8.53
N THR A 172 6.17 -6.69 -7.35
CA THR A 172 6.91 -6.70 -6.08
C THR A 172 6.34 -7.71 -5.09
N PRO A 173 7.20 -8.38 -4.30
CA PRO A 173 6.78 -9.14 -3.12
C PRO A 173 6.67 -8.20 -1.90
N ASP A 174 6.04 -8.66 -0.82
CA ASP A 174 6.15 -8.10 0.53
C ASP A 174 5.78 -6.61 0.69
N GLU A 175 4.91 -6.06 -0.17
CA GLU A 175 4.41 -4.70 -0.04
C GLU A 175 3.62 -4.54 1.26
N GLU A 176 2.75 -5.48 1.57
CA GLU A 176 1.81 -5.50 2.69
C GLU A 176 2.48 -5.48 4.08
N ILE A 177 3.76 -5.82 4.10
CA ILE A 177 4.61 -5.71 5.30
C ILE A 177 5.62 -4.56 5.19
N GLY A 178 5.42 -3.65 4.21
CA GLY A 178 6.22 -2.44 4.01
C GLY A 178 7.60 -2.68 3.41
N ARG A 179 7.83 -3.80 2.73
CA ARG A 179 9.15 -4.18 2.18
C ARG A 179 9.19 -4.24 0.65
N GLY A 180 8.07 -4.01 -0.04
CA GLY A 180 7.96 -4.17 -1.48
C GLY A 180 9.02 -3.41 -2.29
N ALA A 181 9.32 -2.18 -1.92
CA ALA A 181 10.33 -1.39 -2.62
C ALA A 181 11.78 -1.66 -2.16
N HIS A 182 12.03 -2.45 -1.10
CA HIS A 182 13.36 -2.52 -0.47
C HIS A 182 14.46 -2.95 -1.42
N HIS A 183 14.25 -4.00 -2.18
CA HIS A 183 15.26 -4.54 -3.12
C HIS A 183 14.90 -4.25 -4.58
N PHE A 184 13.87 -3.47 -4.85
CA PHE A 184 13.51 -3.08 -6.21
C PHE A 184 14.66 -2.27 -6.84
N ASP A 185 15.19 -2.76 -7.94
CA ASP A 185 16.29 -2.15 -8.68
C ASP A 185 15.76 -1.08 -9.65
N VAL A 186 15.71 0.16 -9.18
CA VAL A 186 15.22 1.32 -9.95
C VAL A 186 16.07 1.59 -11.19
N GLU A 187 17.40 1.38 -11.10
CA GLU A 187 18.31 1.60 -12.23
C GLU A 187 18.08 0.57 -13.33
N LYS A 188 17.95 -0.71 -12.97
CA LYS A 188 17.61 -1.79 -13.91
C LYS A 188 16.20 -1.60 -14.50
N PHE A 189 15.25 -1.14 -13.70
CA PHE A 189 13.90 -0.83 -14.18
C PHE A 189 13.94 0.28 -15.23
N GLY A 190 14.73 1.33 -15.03
CA GLY A 190 15.13 2.29 -16.07
C GLY A 190 13.98 3.11 -16.63
N CYS A 191 13.02 3.51 -15.80
CA CYS A 191 11.93 4.39 -16.17
C CYS A 191 12.21 5.85 -15.76
N ASP A 192 11.68 6.79 -16.53
CA ASP A 192 11.66 8.21 -16.16
C ASP A 192 10.69 8.46 -14.99
N TRP A 193 9.58 7.72 -14.94
CA TRP A 193 8.64 7.63 -13.81
C TRP A 193 7.80 6.35 -13.92
N ALA A 194 7.07 6.05 -12.87
CA ALA A 194 6.12 4.94 -12.87
C ALA A 194 4.80 5.31 -12.19
N TYR A 195 3.85 4.39 -12.22
CA TYR A 195 2.59 4.43 -11.46
C TYR A 195 2.41 3.10 -10.75
N THR A 196 2.07 3.12 -9.46
CA THR A 196 1.50 1.94 -8.80
C THR A 196 0.02 1.86 -9.11
N MET A 197 -0.47 0.64 -9.43
CA MET A 197 -1.90 0.36 -9.67
C MET A 197 -2.48 -0.30 -8.41
N ASP A 198 -2.53 0.47 -7.31
CA ASP A 198 -2.74 -0.03 -5.95
C ASP A 198 -3.74 0.86 -5.16
N GLY A 199 -4.51 1.68 -5.87
CA GLY A 199 -5.55 2.50 -5.26
C GLY A 199 -6.90 1.77 -5.21
N SER A 200 -7.86 2.35 -4.50
CA SER A 200 -9.17 1.75 -4.30
C SER A 200 -10.18 2.19 -5.38
N GLN A 201 -11.01 3.15 -5.07
CA GLN A 201 -12.15 3.56 -5.88
C GLN A 201 -11.74 4.14 -7.24
N VAL A 202 -12.51 3.84 -8.29
CA VAL A 202 -12.34 4.43 -9.63
C VAL A 202 -12.18 5.95 -9.56
N GLY A 203 -11.11 6.43 -10.21
CA GLY A 203 -10.74 7.85 -10.26
C GLY A 203 -9.71 8.26 -9.21
N GLU A 204 -9.37 7.43 -8.24
CA GLU A 204 -8.32 7.75 -7.27
C GLU A 204 -6.99 7.94 -7.95
N LEU A 205 -6.36 9.07 -7.64
CA LEU A 205 -5.04 9.46 -8.10
C LEU A 205 -4.33 10.12 -6.93
N GLU A 206 -3.31 9.47 -6.43
CA GLU A 206 -2.70 9.79 -5.16
C GLU A 206 -1.20 10.02 -5.34
N TYR A 207 -0.72 11.18 -4.93
CA TYR A 207 0.70 11.55 -4.96
C TYR A 207 1.17 12.14 -3.64
N GLU A 208 0.37 11.94 -2.61
CA GLU A 208 0.66 12.29 -1.22
C GLU A 208 0.33 11.10 -0.31
N ASN A 209 1.19 10.87 0.67
CA ASN A 209 0.99 9.86 1.70
C ASN A 209 1.53 10.38 3.04
N PHE A 210 1.34 9.64 4.12
CA PHE A 210 1.95 10.00 5.39
C PHE A 210 3.48 9.98 5.35
N ASN A 211 4.12 10.82 6.17
CA ASN A 211 5.42 10.49 6.75
C ASN A 211 5.16 9.56 7.93
N ALA A 212 5.99 8.55 8.11
CA ALA A 212 5.77 7.47 9.05
C ALA A 212 7.01 7.13 9.88
N ALA A 213 6.80 6.93 11.18
CA ALA A 213 7.79 6.36 12.06
C ALA A 213 7.13 5.35 13.01
N GLY A 214 7.92 4.37 13.43
CA GLY A 214 7.61 3.52 14.57
C GLY A 214 8.41 3.97 15.80
N ALA A 215 7.83 3.85 16.98
CA ALA A 215 8.54 4.09 18.22
C ALA A 215 8.35 2.93 19.20
N LYS A 216 9.45 2.44 19.73
CA LYS A 216 9.49 1.45 20.81
C LYS A 216 9.99 2.12 22.06
N ILE A 217 9.17 2.14 23.11
CA ILE A 217 9.48 2.76 24.38
C ILE A 217 9.57 1.67 25.45
N THR A 218 10.73 1.56 26.10
CA THR A 218 10.96 0.60 27.16
C THR A 218 11.02 1.34 28.51
N PHE A 219 10.22 0.87 29.44
CA PHE A 219 10.12 1.38 30.79
C PHE A 219 10.71 0.36 31.77
N LYS A 220 11.70 0.75 32.53
CA LYS A 220 12.29 -0.08 33.61
C LYS A 220 11.62 0.19 34.93
N GLY A 221 11.37 -0.86 35.68
CA GLY A 221 10.81 -0.80 37.02
C GLY A 221 11.71 -1.40 38.06
N LYS A 222 11.19 -1.51 39.27
CA LYS A 222 11.88 -2.15 40.40
C LYS A 222 10.84 -2.83 41.27
N SER A 223 10.88 -4.15 41.31
CA SER A 223 9.95 -4.95 42.13
C SER A 223 10.46 -5.10 43.57
N VAL A 224 9.51 -5.04 44.47
CA VAL A 224 9.68 -5.43 45.88
C VAL A 224 8.34 -6.01 46.38
N HIS A 225 8.32 -6.73 47.48
CA HIS A 225 7.11 -7.23 48.09
C HIS A 225 6.08 -6.12 48.30
N PRO A 226 4.83 -6.25 47.80
CA PRO A 226 3.85 -5.15 47.84
C PRO A 226 3.60 -4.56 49.23
N GLY A 227 3.63 -5.35 50.25
CA GLY A 227 3.49 -4.89 51.65
C GLY A 227 4.59 -3.95 52.15
N TYR A 228 5.74 -3.91 51.45
CA TYR A 228 6.90 -3.07 51.77
C TYR A 228 7.28 -2.09 50.66
N ALA A 229 6.37 -1.89 49.69
CA ALA A 229 6.62 -1.18 48.45
C ALA A 229 6.77 0.33 48.59
N LYS A 230 6.26 0.95 49.66
CA LYS A 230 6.26 2.41 49.85
C LYS A 230 7.67 2.99 49.77
N GLY A 231 7.90 3.88 48.79
CA GLY A 231 9.20 4.54 48.57
C GLY A 231 10.28 3.64 47.96
N LYS A 232 9.97 2.38 47.59
CA LYS A 232 10.93 1.40 47.05
C LYS A 232 10.55 0.83 45.69
N MET A 233 9.27 0.50 45.51
CA MET A 233 8.78 -0.07 44.25
C MET A 233 8.65 0.99 43.15
N ILE A 234 9.06 0.62 41.93
CA ILE A 234 8.71 1.31 40.71
C ILE A 234 7.93 0.33 39.86
N ASN A 235 6.69 0.66 39.55
CA ASN A 235 5.90 -0.16 38.66
C ASN A 235 6.01 0.43 37.25
N SER A 236 6.72 -0.25 36.34
CA SER A 236 6.94 0.20 34.98
C SER A 236 5.63 0.34 34.18
N MET A 237 4.61 -0.51 34.46
CA MET A 237 3.30 -0.41 33.82
C MET A 237 2.57 0.90 34.16
N LEU A 238 2.72 1.38 35.41
CA LEU A 238 2.11 2.67 35.80
C LEU A 238 2.85 3.85 35.17
N ILE A 239 4.15 3.71 34.92
CA ILE A 239 4.91 4.73 34.17
C ILE A 239 4.50 4.74 32.70
N ALA A 240 4.36 3.57 32.06
CA ALA A 240 3.88 3.45 30.70
C ALA A 240 2.47 4.05 30.52
N ASN A 241 1.55 3.76 31.47
CA ASN A 241 0.23 4.39 31.48
C ASN A 241 0.33 5.93 31.59
N GLY A 242 1.23 6.41 32.44
CA GLY A 242 1.51 7.85 32.57
C GLY A 242 2.04 8.46 31.27
N PHE A 243 2.92 7.75 30.56
CA PHE A 243 3.43 8.15 29.25
C PHE A 243 2.30 8.27 28.21
N ILE A 244 1.44 7.25 28.11
CA ILE A 244 0.29 7.25 27.20
C ILE A 244 -0.65 8.43 27.48
N ASN A 245 -0.87 8.76 28.76
CA ASN A 245 -1.72 9.89 29.14
C ASN A 245 -1.12 11.28 28.81
N GLU A 246 0.16 11.38 28.52
CA GLU A 246 0.82 12.61 28.06
C GLU A 246 0.69 12.80 26.53
N LEU A 247 0.28 11.75 25.79
CA LEU A 247 0.00 11.87 24.35
C LEU A 247 -1.31 12.63 24.13
N PRO A 248 -1.42 13.41 23.03
CA PRO A 248 -2.65 14.10 22.68
C PRO A 248 -3.81 13.11 22.48
N LYS A 249 -4.91 13.32 23.19
CA LYS A 249 -6.05 12.37 23.19
C LYS A 249 -6.90 12.44 21.92
N ASP A 250 -6.87 13.56 21.23
CA ASP A 250 -7.56 13.87 19.99
C ASP A 250 -6.72 13.55 18.75
N GLU A 251 -5.46 13.13 18.93
CA GLU A 251 -4.57 12.73 17.85
C GLU A 251 -4.40 11.19 17.81
N THR A 252 -5.51 10.47 17.70
CA THR A 252 -5.54 9.01 17.50
C THR A 252 -6.20 8.66 16.16
N PRO A 253 -6.02 7.44 15.62
CA PRO A 253 -6.69 7.03 14.39
C PRO A 253 -8.22 7.20 14.43
N GLN A 254 -8.83 6.99 15.60
CA GLN A 254 -10.28 7.08 15.80
C GLN A 254 -10.78 8.53 15.77
N GLU A 255 -9.94 9.48 16.13
CA GLU A 255 -10.30 10.91 16.25
C GLU A 255 -9.84 11.76 15.05
N THR A 256 -9.08 11.17 14.12
CA THR A 256 -8.43 11.90 13.01
C THR A 256 -8.90 11.44 11.62
N ARG A 257 -8.92 12.40 10.68
CA ARG A 257 -9.30 12.16 9.28
C ARG A 257 -8.49 13.03 8.30
N GLY A 258 -8.59 12.72 7.01
CA GLY A 258 -7.97 13.52 5.95
C GLY A 258 -6.47 13.69 6.20
N TYR A 259 -6.00 14.94 6.29
CA TYR A 259 -4.58 15.29 6.48
C TYR A 259 -4.13 15.33 7.95
N GLU A 260 -5.00 15.00 8.89
CA GLU A 260 -4.66 15.01 10.32
C GLU A 260 -3.77 13.83 10.66
N GLY A 261 -2.65 14.11 11.34
CA GLY A 261 -1.71 13.09 11.80
C GLY A 261 -2.11 12.54 13.18
N PHE A 262 -1.50 11.41 13.57
CA PHE A 262 -1.84 10.73 14.80
C PHE A 262 -0.67 9.99 15.44
N PHE A 263 -0.88 9.61 16.70
CA PHE A 263 -0.17 8.57 17.43
C PHE A 263 -1.08 7.37 17.59
N HIS A 264 -0.60 6.18 17.28
CA HIS A 264 -1.37 4.96 17.49
C HIS A 264 -0.58 3.96 18.31
N VAL A 265 -0.94 3.83 19.59
CA VAL A 265 -0.45 2.76 20.45
C VAL A 265 -1.11 1.47 20.02
N HIS A 266 -0.34 0.52 19.53
CA HIS A 266 -0.87 -0.74 19.02
C HIS A 266 -0.39 -1.98 19.79
N HIS A 267 0.68 -1.83 20.61
CA HIS A 267 1.16 -2.92 21.44
C HIS A 267 1.64 -2.40 22.79
N LEU A 268 1.26 -3.10 23.86
CA LEU A 268 1.71 -2.86 25.21
C LEU A 268 1.84 -4.19 25.95
N THR A 269 3.04 -4.52 26.38
CA THR A 269 3.27 -5.71 27.21
C THR A 269 4.17 -5.34 28.39
N GLY A 270 3.94 -5.95 29.54
CA GLY A 270 4.75 -5.57 30.69
C GLY A 270 4.50 -6.30 31.99
N SER A 271 5.42 -6.05 32.89
CA SER A 271 5.41 -6.48 34.28
C SER A 271 5.80 -5.30 35.19
N ILE A 272 6.02 -5.54 36.51
CA ILE A 272 6.55 -4.50 37.40
C ILE A 272 7.96 -4.07 36.98
N GLU A 273 8.80 -5.02 36.55
CA GLU A 273 10.21 -4.80 36.23
C GLU A 273 10.44 -4.13 34.88
N GLU A 274 9.64 -4.48 33.88
CA GLU A 274 9.77 -3.95 32.53
C GLU A 274 8.43 -3.89 31.82
N THR A 275 8.21 -2.81 31.10
CA THR A 275 7.07 -2.64 30.15
C THR A 275 7.60 -2.11 28.83
N VAL A 276 7.11 -2.69 27.73
CA VAL A 276 7.39 -2.25 26.37
C VAL A 276 6.09 -1.73 25.75
N LEU A 277 6.16 -0.53 25.22
CA LEU A 277 5.10 0.16 24.48
C LEU A 277 5.57 0.34 23.03
N GLU A 278 4.75 -0.09 22.06
CA GLU A 278 5.01 0.17 20.67
C GLU A 278 3.89 1.04 20.09
N LEU A 279 4.28 2.05 19.33
CA LEU A 279 3.36 2.97 18.69
C LEU A 279 3.87 3.40 17.33
N ILE A 280 2.96 3.80 16.46
CA ILE A 280 3.27 4.42 15.18
C ILE A 280 2.91 5.90 15.19
N ILE A 281 3.70 6.69 14.45
CA ILE A 281 3.55 8.13 14.28
C ILE A 281 3.29 8.42 12.82
N ARG A 282 2.26 9.19 12.51
CA ARG A 282 1.86 9.54 11.14
C ARG A 282 1.53 11.02 11.04
N ASP A 283 2.01 11.67 9.96
CA ASP A 283 1.59 13.01 9.56
C ASP A 283 1.93 13.27 8.09
N HIS A 284 1.04 13.90 7.33
CA HIS A 284 1.35 14.32 5.95
C HIS A 284 2.36 15.46 5.92
N ASN A 285 2.34 16.33 6.93
CA ASN A 285 3.26 17.46 7.01
C ASN A 285 4.55 17.08 7.73
N LYS A 286 5.68 17.13 7.04
CA LYS A 286 7.00 16.77 7.58
C LYS A 286 7.37 17.52 8.85
N LYS A 287 7.09 18.84 8.92
CA LYS A 287 7.41 19.64 10.12
C LYS A 287 6.56 19.20 11.33
N LYS A 288 5.29 18.86 11.12
CA LYS A 288 4.43 18.34 12.18
C LYS A 288 4.86 16.92 12.58
N PHE A 289 5.25 16.11 11.62
CA PHE A 289 5.80 14.76 11.86
C PHE A 289 7.04 14.82 12.76
N GLU A 290 8.01 15.69 12.46
CA GLU A 290 9.18 15.88 13.32
C GLU A 290 8.80 16.34 14.72
N LYS A 291 7.85 17.29 14.85
CA LYS A 291 7.36 17.72 16.19
C LYS A 291 6.69 16.59 16.97
N ARG A 292 6.05 15.63 16.30
CA ARG A 292 5.50 14.44 16.97
C ARG A 292 6.60 13.55 17.54
N LYS A 293 7.67 13.32 16.78
CA LYS A 293 8.85 12.59 17.27
C LYS A 293 9.49 13.32 18.47
N GLU A 294 9.68 14.63 18.35
CA GLU A 294 10.19 15.47 19.45
C GLU A 294 9.31 15.40 20.70
N LEU A 295 7.99 15.25 20.57
CA LEU A 295 7.07 15.08 21.69
C LEU A 295 7.36 13.78 22.47
N ILE A 296 7.55 12.66 21.76
CA ILE A 296 7.93 11.38 22.37
C ILE A 296 9.21 11.54 23.19
N GLU A 297 10.25 12.14 22.61
CA GLU A 297 11.51 12.39 23.31
C GLU A 297 11.33 13.34 24.50
N LYS A 298 10.50 14.37 24.38
CA LYS A 298 10.22 15.31 25.47
C LYS A 298 9.54 14.63 26.65
N ILE A 299 8.55 13.76 26.38
CA ILE A 299 7.87 12.97 27.43
C ILE A 299 8.88 12.04 28.10
N THR A 300 9.70 11.34 27.32
CA THR A 300 10.78 10.46 27.82
C THR A 300 11.71 11.19 28.74
N ARG A 301 12.26 12.35 28.33
CA ARG A 301 13.12 13.20 29.14
C ARG A 301 12.44 13.69 30.43
N LYS A 302 11.15 14.07 30.34
CA LYS A 302 10.36 14.51 31.51
C LYS A 302 10.22 13.43 32.55
N ILE A 303 9.95 12.18 32.13
CA ILE A 303 9.83 11.05 33.06
C ILE A 303 11.17 10.71 33.66
N ASN A 304 12.24 10.60 32.86
CA ASN A 304 13.59 10.34 33.39
C ASN A 304 14.03 11.37 34.41
N LYS A 305 13.81 12.66 34.14
CA LYS A 305 14.11 13.74 35.10
C LYS A 305 13.37 13.58 36.44
N LYS A 306 12.11 13.10 36.38
CA LYS A 306 11.30 12.86 37.58
C LYS A 306 11.90 11.74 38.45
N PHE A 307 12.40 10.69 37.82
CA PHE A 307 12.88 9.48 38.48
C PHE A 307 14.40 9.44 38.72
N ALA A 308 15.19 10.25 37.99
CA ALA A 308 16.65 10.27 38.11
C ALA A 308 17.14 10.48 39.56
N LYS A 309 16.45 11.34 40.33
CA LYS A 309 16.81 11.57 41.78
C LYS A 309 16.62 10.33 42.65
N GLN A 310 15.73 9.42 42.27
CA GLN A 310 15.37 8.25 43.05
C GLN A 310 16.19 7.00 42.64
N PHE A 311 16.63 6.90 41.38
CA PHE A 311 17.19 5.68 40.83
C PHE A 311 18.61 5.83 40.29
N GLY A 312 19.10 7.07 40.10
CA GLY A 312 20.46 7.34 39.62
C GLY A 312 20.71 7.01 38.14
N GLU A 313 19.68 6.53 37.41
CA GLU A 313 19.74 6.17 36.02
C GLU A 313 18.43 6.54 35.29
N ASP A 314 18.47 6.58 33.96
CA ASP A 314 17.30 6.73 33.12
C ASP A 314 16.50 5.40 33.07
N ILE A 315 15.20 5.50 33.35
CA ILE A 315 14.30 4.36 33.43
C ILE A 315 13.40 4.22 32.18
N VAL A 316 13.43 5.18 31.29
CA VAL A 316 12.67 5.14 30.03
C VAL A 316 13.62 5.38 28.86
N THR A 317 13.59 4.49 27.91
CA THR A 317 14.27 4.64 26.61
C THR A 317 13.27 4.67 25.49
N ALA A 318 13.48 5.53 24.51
CA ALA A 318 12.65 5.60 23.30
C ALA A 318 13.53 5.41 22.07
N GLU A 319 13.21 4.41 21.27
CA GLU A 319 13.82 4.15 19.97
C GLU A 319 12.80 4.53 18.90
N ILE A 320 13.12 5.56 18.11
CA ILE A 320 12.26 6.04 17.02
C ILE A 320 12.95 5.72 15.70
N LYS A 321 12.23 5.05 14.80
CA LYS A 321 12.73 4.70 13.47
C LYS A 321 11.78 5.20 12.40
N ASP A 322 12.28 6.03 11.49
CA ASP A 322 11.52 6.44 10.32
C ASP A 322 11.32 5.24 9.39
N GLN A 323 10.12 5.12 8.81
CA GLN A 323 9.72 4.01 7.95
C GLN A 323 9.65 4.43 6.49
N TYR A 324 8.93 5.52 6.21
CA TYR A 324 8.81 6.12 4.88
C TYR A 324 8.41 7.59 4.98
N TYR A 325 8.49 8.29 3.86
CA TYR A 325 8.17 9.71 3.79
C TYR A 325 7.10 10.00 2.74
N ASN A 326 6.48 11.17 2.83
CA ASN A 326 5.48 11.62 1.87
C ASN A 326 6.11 11.81 0.47
N MET A 327 5.62 11.03 -0.51
CA MET A 327 6.12 11.07 -1.90
C MET A 327 5.88 12.41 -2.59
N LYS A 328 5.01 13.27 -2.06
CA LYS A 328 4.72 14.60 -2.60
C LYS A 328 5.99 15.40 -2.89
N GLU A 329 6.99 15.34 -1.99
CA GLU A 329 8.26 16.05 -2.16
C GLU A 329 9.02 15.63 -3.42
N LYS A 330 8.84 14.38 -3.86
CA LYS A 330 9.49 13.78 -5.02
C LYS A 330 8.65 13.89 -6.30
N VAL A 331 7.33 13.87 -6.18
CA VAL A 331 6.41 13.91 -7.32
C VAL A 331 6.11 15.34 -7.77
N LEU A 332 6.01 16.32 -6.86
CA LEU A 332 5.71 17.71 -7.23
C LEU A 332 6.70 18.33 -8.25
N PRO A 333 8.02 18.11 -8.17
CA PRO A 333 8.96 18.63 -9.16
C PRO A 333 8.68 18.13 -10.59
N VAL A 334 8.03 16.98 -10.72
CA VAL A 334 7.65 16.33 -11.99
C VAL A 334 6.13 16.18 -12.11
N LYS A 335 5.37 17.15 -11.61
CA LYS A 335 3.88 17.07 -11.52
C LYS A 335 3.20 16.78 -12.86
N HIS A 336 3.88 16.94 -13.99
CA HIS A 336 3.33 16.57 -15.31
C HIS A 336 2.89 15.09 -15.35
N ILE A 337 3.53 14.18 -14.62
CA ILE A 337 3.15 12.77 -14.56
C ILE A 337 1.76 12.59 -13.93
N VAL A 338 1.44 13.35 -12.89
CA VAL A 338 0.09 13.39 -12.28
C VAL A 338 -0.91 13.99 -13.26
N ASN A 339 -0.54 15.07 -13.96
CA ASN A 339 -1.42 15.73 -14.94
C ASN A 339 -1.74 14.81 -16.13
N ILE A 340 -0.80 13.96 -16.56
CA ILE A 340 -1.03 12.96 -17.62
C ILE A 340 -2.08 11.95 -17.15
N ALA A 341 -1.94 11.38 -15.96
CA ALA A 341 -2.90 10.44 -15.40
C ALA A 341 -4.29 11.09 -15.23
N GLU A 342 -4.33 12.32 -14.71
CA GLU A 342 -5.58 13.09 -14.60
C GLU A 342 -6.25 13.33 -15.96
N LYS A 343 -5.46 13.68 -16.98
CA LYS A 343 -5.95 13.88 -18.36
C LYS A 343 -6.48 12.57 -18.93
N ALA A 344 -5.76 11.46 -18.76
CA ALA A 344 -6.19 10.13 -19.20
C ALA A 344 -7.56 9.76 -18.62
N MET A 345 -7.74 9.95 -17.33
CA MET A 345 -9.02 9.70 -16.65
C MET A 345 -10.14 10.57 -17.25
N ARG A 346 -9.90 11.89 -17.43
CA ARG A 346 -10.91 12.81 -17.97
C ARG A 346 -11.31 12.48 -19.41
N GLU A 347 -10.35 12.07 -20.24
CA GLU A 347 -10.64 11.65 -21.64
C GLU A 347 -11.44 10.34 -21.72
N LEU A 348 -11.48 9.58 -20.62
CA LEU A 348 -12.27 8.36 -20.46
C LEU A 348 -13.56 8.58 -19.64
N ASP A 349 -13.98 9.83 -19.47
CA ASP A 349 -15.14 10.21 -18.66
C ASP A 349 -15.07 9.74 -17.19
N ILE A 350 -13.84 9.52 -16.68
CA ILE A 350 -13.59 9.20 -15.29
C ILE A 350 -13.26 10.50 -14.56
N LYS A 351 -14.01 10.80 -13.49
CA LYS A 351 -13.74 11.96 -12.63
C LYS A 351 -12.54 11.66 -11.74
N PRO A 352 -11.41 12.39 -11.86
CA PRO A 352 -10.28 12.21 -10.96
C PRO A 352 -10.64 12.55 -9.50
N LEU A 353 -10.24 11.69 -8.58
CA LEU A 353 -10.37 11.82 -7.14
C LEU A 353 -8.96 11.96 -6.54
N ILE A 354 -8.43 13.19 -6.57
CA ILE A 354 -7.10 13.46 -6.03
C ILE A 354 -7.20 13.57 -4.52
N LYS A 355 -6.62 12.61 -3.82
CA LYS A 355 -6.59 12.56 -2.35
C LYS A 355 -5.22 12.11 -1.84
N ALA A 356 -5.01 12.24 -0.55
CA ALA A 356 -3.81 11.74 0.12
C ALA A 356 -4.07 10.38 0.76
N ILE A 357 -3.11 9.47 0.62
CA ILE A 357 -3.12 8.16 1.26
C ILE A 357 -2.87 8.32 2.76
N ARG A 358 -3.66 7.66 3.60
CA ARG A 358 -3.44 7.62 5.05
C ARG A 358 -2.60 6.41 5.47
N GLY A 359 -1.66 6.02 4.65
CA GLY A 359 -0.72 4.91 4.81
C GLY A 359 0.57 5.18 4.05
N GLY A 360 1.28 4.12 3.71
CA GLY A 360 2.39 4.09 2.76
C GLY A 360 2.01 3.22 1.56
N THR A 361 2.80 3.26 0.53
CA THR A 361 2.75 2.37 -0.64
C THR A 361 4.16 2.17 -1.18
N ASP A 362 4.36 1.18 -2.03
CA ASP A 362 5.62 1.02 -2.76
C ASP A 362 5.98 2.29 -3.52
N GLY A 363 4.99 2.98 -4.11
CA GLY A 363 5.21 4.24 -4.83
C GLY A 363 5.86 5.32 -3.97
N SER A 364 5.56 5.37 -2.68
CA SER A 364 6.21 6.33 -1.78
C SER A 364 7.69 6.03 -1.58
N GLN A 365 8.06 4.79 -1.38
CA GLN A 365 9.46 4.38 -1.20
C GLN A 365 10.24 4.47 -2.52
N LEU A 366 9.66 4.03 -3.64
CA LEU A 366 10.23 4.13 -4.98
C LEU A 366 10.53 5.58 -5.36
N SER A 367 9.62 6.52 -5.00
CA SER A 367 9.83 7.95 -5.24
C SER A 367 11.09 8.47 -4.54
N TYR A 368 11.38 8.00 -3.33
CA TYR A 368 12.61 8.35 -2.61
C TYR A 368 13.85 7.60 -3.11
N LYS A 369 13.69 6.49 -3.81
CA LYS A 369 14.78 5.78 -4.53
C LYS A 369 15.10 6.39 -5.90
N GLY A 370 14.41 7.47 -6.30
CA GLY A 370 14.67 8.19 -7.55
C GLY A 370 13.69 7.86 -8.68
N LEU A 371 12.63 7.09 -8.43
CA LEU A 371 11.58 6.79 -9.38
C LEU A 371 10.27 7.44 -8.91
N PRO A 372 9.93 8.67 -9.37
CA PRO A 372 8.65 9.29 -9.01
C PRO A 372 7.48 8.38 -9.41
N CYS A 373 6.64 8.00 -8.43
CA CYS A 373 5.66 6.94 -8.62
C CYS A 373 4.35 7.24 -7.87
N PRO A 374 3.44 8.06 -8.46
CA PRO A 374 2.10 8.25 -7.91
C PRO A 374 1.26 6.98 -8.04
N ASN A 375 0.20 6.88 -7.21
CA ASN A 375 -0.70 5.75 -7.15
C ASN A 375 -1.99 6.01 -7.94
N ILE A 376 -2.48 5.01 -8.66
CA ILE A 376 -3.73 5.02 -9.44
C ILE A 376 -4.63 3.91 -8.90
N PHE A 377 -5.94 4.08 -9.00
CA PHE A 377 -6.93 3.09 -8.57
C PHE A 377 -6.77 1.73 -9.26
N ALA A 378 -7.01 0.66 -8.51
CA ALA A 378 -7.21 -0.70 -8.98
C ALA A 378 -8.66 -1.18 -8.79
N GLY A 379 -9.53 -0.37 -8.21
CA GLY A 379 -10.96 -0.59 -8.15
C GLY A 379 -11.47 -1.49 -7.03
N GLY A 380 -10.59 -2.10 -6.23
CA GLY A 380 -10.98 -2.93 -5.10
C GLY A 380 -11.46 -2.14 -3.89
N HIS A 381 -12.14 -2.82 -2.97
CA HIS A 381 -12.71 -2.23 -1.76
C HIS A 381 -12.65 -3.17 -0.57
N ASN A 382 -12.70 -2.61 0.64
CA ASN A 382 -12.74 -3.33 1.92
C ASN A 382 -11.55 -4.29 2.08
N PHE A 383 -10.37 -3.85 1.66
CA PHE A 383 -9.13 -4.61 1.68
C PHE A 383 -8.82 -5.24 3.04
N HIS A 384 -7.92 -6.21 3.07
CA HIS A 384 -7.41 -6.90 4.26
C HIS A 384 -8.47 -7.66 5.06
N GLY A 385 -9.60 -8.02 4.44
CA GLY A 385 -10.66 -8.67 5.20
C GLY A 385 -11.71 -9.45 4.39
N LYS A 386 -12.57 -10.11 5.09
CA LYS A 386 -13.62 -11.00 4.55
C LYS A 386 -14.73 -10.31 3.75
N TYR A 387 -14.76 -9.00 3.73
CA TYR A 387 -15.75 -8.20 2.99
C TYR A 387 -15.14 -7.55 1.73
N GLU A 388 -13.94 -7.95 1.37
CA GLU A 388 -13.25 -7.46 0.21
C GLU A 388 -13.99 -7.83 -1.08
N TYR A 389 -14.04 -6.87 -2.01
CA TYR A 389 -14.66 -7.06 -3.32
C TYR A 389 -14.03 -6.14 -4.37
N VAL A 390 -14.21 -6.51 -5.63
CA VAL A 390 -13.82 -5.66 -6.77
C VAL A 390 -14.88 -5.70 -7.85
N PRO A 391 -15.32 -4.52 -8.39
CA PRO A 391 -16.15 -4.47 -9.58
C PRO A 391 -15.31 -4.74 -10.83
N VAL A 392 -15.78 -5.62 -11.70
CA VAL A 392 -15.08 -5.98 -12.96
C VAL A 392 -14.95 -4.77 -13.88
N GLU A 393 -15.98 -3.93 -13.94
CA GLU A 393 -15.99 -2.70 -14.73
C GLU A 393 -14.99 -1.66 -14.21
N SER A 394 -14.64 -1.71 -12.91
CA SER A 394 -13.58 -0.88 -12.34
C SER A 394 -12.21 -1.31 -12.83
N MET A 395 -11.92 -2.62 -12.84
CA MET A 395 -10.68 -3.16 -13.42
C MET A 395 -10.57 -2.82 -14.91
N GLN A 396 -11.66 -2.93 -15.68
CA GLN A 396 -11.65 -2.54 -17.09
C GLN A 396 -11.28 -1.06 -17.26
N LYS A 397 -11.86 -0.17 -16.45
CA LYS A 397 -11.51 1.27 -16.48
C LYS A 397 -10.04 1.52 -16.14
N ALA A 398 -9.46 0.76 -15.22
CA ALA A 398 -8.04 0.87 -14.90
C ALA A 398 -7.17 0.42 -16.09
N VAL A 399 -7.52 -0.68 -16.76
CA VAL A 399 -6.90 -1.09 -18.05
C VAL A 399 -6.95 0.06 -19.06
N ASP A 400 -8.11 0.67 -19.25
CA ASP A 400 -8.30 1.76 -20.20
C ASP A 400 -7.45 2.99 -19.83
N VAL A 401 -7.29 3.29 -18.54
CA VAL A 401 -6.43 4.37 -18.05
C VAL A 401 -4.95 4.07 -18.31
N ILE A 402 -4.47 2.85 -18.08
CA ILE A 402 -3.10 2.45 -18.42
C ILE A 402 -2.81 2.66 -19.90
N VAL A 403 -3.71 2.16 -20.77
CA VAL A 403 -3.59 2.32 -22.23
C VAL A 403 -3.60 3.80 -22.62
N LYS A 404 -4.50 4.59 -22.05
CA LYS A 404 -4.59 6.04 -22.34
C LYS A 404 -3.36 6.81 -21.87
N ILE A 405 -2.79 6.49 -20.71
CA ILE A 405 -1.53 7.08 -20.24
C ILE A 405 -0.40 6.77 -21.24
N ALA A 406 -0.30 5.52 -21.70
CA ALA A 406 0.70 5.10 -22.67
C ALA A 406 0.56 5.86 -24.00
N GLU A 407 -0.66 6.03 -24.50
CA GLU A 407 -0.98 6.80 -25.69
C GLU A 407 -0.60 8.29 -25.52
N LEU A 408 -1.05 8.93 -24.46
CA LEU A 408 -0.74 10.34 -24.17
C LEU A 408 0.74 10.58 -24.03
N THR A 409 1.47 9.70 -23.37
CA THR A 409 2.92 9.83 -23.15
C THR A 409 3.71 9.68 -24.45
N SER A 410 3.16 9.02 -25.47
CA SER A 410 3.80 8.88 -26.79
C SER A 410 3.72 10.13 -27.68
N GLN A 411 2.91 11.14 -27.30
CA GLN A 411 2.73 12.37 -28.08
C GLN A 411 3.88 13.34 -27.81
N SER A 412 4.46 13.91 -28.88
CA SER A 412 5.63 14.78 -28.82
C SER A 412 5.43 16.14 -28.12
N ASP A 413 4.17 16.53 -27.85
CA ASP A 413 3.82 17.83 -27.27
C ASP A 413 3.95 17.92 -25.74
N TYR A 414 4.19 16.80 -25.07
CA TYR A 414 4.56 16.85 -23.65
C TYR A 414 6.03 17.29 -23.55
N GLY A 415 6.26 18.61 -23.66
CA GLY A 415 7.53 19.30 -23.66
C GLY A 415 8.47 18.84 -22.55
N LEU A 416 9.11 17.72 -22.78
CA LEU A 416 10.18 17.19 -21.98
C LEU A 416 11.44 17.98 -22.32
N THR A 417 11.59 19.15 -21.69
CA THR A 417 12.91 19.67 -21.44
C THR A 417 13.51 18.78 -20.35
N ILE A 418 13.89 17.56 -20.73
CA ILE A 418 14.70 16.69 -19.88
C ILE A 418 16.07 17.36 -19.82
N THR A 419 16.27 18.21 -18.84
CA THR A 419 17.63 18.58 -18.43
C THR A 419 18.25 17.33 -17.83
N LYS A 420 18.89 16.52 -18.67
CA LYS A 420 19.87 15.54 -18.21
C LYS A 420 20.89 16.30 -17.37
N LYS A 421 20.87 16.10 -16.06
CA LYS A 421 21.98 16.44 -15.16
C LYS A 421 22.78 15.20 -14.87
#